data_39198d7ad17603ccdfd9fc2a994daab8
#
_entry.id   39198d7ad17603ccdfd9fc2a994daab8
#
_cell.length_a   1.000
_cell.length_b   1.000
_cell.length_c   1.000
_cell.angle_alpha   90.00
_cell.angle_beta   90.00
_cell.angle_gamma   90.00
#
_symmetry.space_group_name_H-M   'P 1'
#
loop_
_entity.id
_entity.type
_entity.pdbx_description
1 polymer ?
#
loop_
_entity_poly.entity_id
_entity_poly.type
_entity_poly.pdbx_seq_one_letter_code
_entity_poly.pdbx_strand_id
1 'polypeptide(L)'
;MPVLPYYSQKEPPSEAVIWRFLDLRKFHDLMANQELYFRRADLFDDESEGLPSEQYVRRVLRLDLYDIKDQVALNHHFGQLAQAREMYFITCWYLYRKEDLAIWEQYAPDGVAVTSSYGLLKESLAGIPDDTHIGLIQYGTAHLTDRFNAMEFITTKQEKYAAES
;
A
#
# COMPACT_ATOMS: atom_id res chain seq x y z
N MET A 1 -10.74 -17.64 0.56
CA MET A 1 -9.71 -17.88 -0.48
C MET A 1 -8.33 -17.76 0.14
N PRO A 2 -7.26 -18.36 -0.41
CA PRO A 2 -5.95 -18.16 0.16
C PRO A 2 -5.49 -16.71 -0.03
N VAL A 3 -4.85 -16.14 0.98
CA VAL A 3 -4.17 -14.86 0.84
C VAL A 3 -2.96 -15.07 -0.05
N LEU A 4 -2.92 -14.37 -1.17
CA LEU A 4 -1.86 -14.54 -2.17
C LEU A 4 -0.72 -13.56 -1.91
N PRO A 5 0.55 -14.02 -2.00
CA PRO A 5 1.68 -13.10 -2.02
C PRO A 5 1.57 -12.23 -3.27
N TYR A 6 1.92 -10.95 -3.12
CA TYR A 6 1.94 -10.07 -4.26
C TYR A 6 3.10 -10.43 -5.20
N TYR A 7 2.75 -11.08 -6.32
CA TYR A 7 3.69 -11.54 -7.37
C TYR A 7 4.96 -12.24 -6.83
N SER A 8 6.11 -11.95 -7.44
CA SER A 8 7.41 -12.56 -7.13
C SER A 8 8.09 -11.98 -5.88
N GLN A 9 7.39 -11.20 -5.06
CA GLN A 9 7.98 -10.67 -3.84
C GLN A 9 8.26 -11.79 -2.83
N LYS A 10 9.43 -11.69 -2.19
CA LYS A 10 9.79 -12.60 -1.12
C LYS A 10 8.94 -12.27 0.12
N GLU A 11 8.13 -13.23 0.53
CA GLU A 11 7.36 -13.10 1.76
C GLU A 11 8.27 -13.00 3.00
N PRO A 12 7.91 -12.19 4.01
CA PRO A 12 8.54 -12.26 5.32
C PRO A 12 8.38 -13.66 5.94
N PRO A 13 9.27 -14.06 6.86
CA PRO A 13 9.06 -15.26 7.66
C PRO A 13 7.73 -15.19 8.42
N SER A 14 7.06 -16.33 8.61
CA SER A 14 5.75 -16.37 9.31
C SER A 14 5.80 -15.80 10.73
N GLU A 15 6.94 -15.92 11.41
CA GLU A 15 7.21 -15.38 12.75
C GLU A 15 7.62 -13.91 12.76
N ALA A 16 7.75 -13.27 11.60
CA ALA A 16 8.12 -11.86 11.52
C ALA A 16 7.10 -10.99 12.25
N VAL A 17 7.58 -10.18 13.19
CA VAL A 17 6.73 -9.29 14.00
C VAL A 17 6.27 -8.11 13.14
N ILE A 18 4.99 -7.86 13.20
CA ILE A 18 4.34 -6.73 12.53
C ILE A 18 3.58 -5.88 13.54
N TRP A 19 3.53 -4.58 13.28
CA TRP A 19 2.93 -3.59 14.14
C TRP A 19 1.89 -2.77 13.37
N ARG A 20 0.76 -2.49 14.01
CA ARG A 20 -0.24 -1.56 13.50
C ARG A 20 -0.53 -0.49 14.53
N PHE A 21 -0.19 0.74 14.17
CA PHE A 21 -0.42 1.92 15.00
C PHE A 21 -1.83 2.46 14.77
N LEU A 22 -2.56 2.69 15.85
CA LEU A 22 -3.96 3.09 15.84
C LEU A 22 -4.19 4.21 16.84
N ASP A 23 -5.00 5.21 16.46
CA ASP A 23 -5.62 6.07 17.46
C ASP A 23 -6.59 5.28 18.35
N LEU A 24 -6.92 5.83 19.52
CA LEU A 24 -7.77 5.13 20.50
C LEU A 24 -9.16 4.79 19.95
N ARG A 25 -9.71 5.61 19.06
CA ARG A 25 -11.01 5.35 18.44
C ARG A 25 -10.95 4.13 17.53
N LYS A 26 -9.97 4.07 16.63
CA LYS A 26 -9.77 2.92 15.73
C LYS A 26 -9.46 1.63 16.49
N PHE A 27 -8.70 1.75 17.59
CA PHE A 27 -8.45 0.61 18.46
C PHE A 27 -9.74 0.11 19.16
N HIS A 28 -10.57 1.03 19.67
CA HIS A 28 -11.85 0.68 20.24
C HIS A 28 -12.77 0.00 19.22
N ASP A 29 -12.83 0.52 18.00
CA ASP A 29 -13.63 -0.07 16.91
C ASP A 29 -13.13 -1.48 16.55
N LEU A 30 -11.81 -1.68 16.48
CA LEU A 30 -11.21 -2.99 16.26
C LEU A 30 -11.61 -3.99 17.34
N MET A 31 -11.57 -3.57 18.62
CA MET A 31 -11.90 -4.45 19.75
C MET A 31 -13.39 -4.75 19.85
N ALA A 32 -14.23 -3.75 19.58
CA ALA A 32 -15.68 -3.89 19.69
C ALA A 32 -16.28 -4.74 18.56
N ASN A 33 -15.79 -4.52 17.33
CA ASN A 33 -16.34 -5.17 16.13
C ASN A 33 -15.57 -6.43 15.75
N GLN A 34 -14.34 -6.61 16.25
CA GLN A 34 -13.42 -7.68 15.85
C GLN A 34 -13.15 -7.69 14.34
N GLU A 35 -13.11 -6.49 13.74
CA GLU A 35 -12.94 -6.27 12.32
C GLU A 35 -11.69 -5.45 12.03
N LEU A 36 -10.92 -5.88 11.05
CA LEU A 36 -9.77 -5.13 10.57
C LEU A 36 -10.21 -4.13 9.50
N TYR A 37 -10.02 -2.85 9.77
CA TYR A 37 -10.37 -1.79 8.83
C TYR A 37 -9.35 -1.67 7.70
N PHE A 38 -9.86 -1.67 6.47
CA PHE A 38 -9.12 -1.37 5.25
C PHE A 38 -9.59 -0.02 4.70
N ARG A 39 -8.66 0.89 4.49
CA ARG A 39 -8.94 2.21 3.93
C ARG A 39 -8.92 2.13 2.40
N ARG A 40 -9.90 2.72 1.73
CA ARG A 40 -9.92 2.83 0.28
C ARG A 40 -8.73 3.66 -0.21
N ALA A 41 -8.06 3.22 -1.28
CA ALA A 41 -6.76 3.76 -1.68
C ALA A 41 -6.80 5.23 -2.15
N ASP A 42 -7.92 5.70 -2.69
CA ASP A 42 -8.13 7.09 -3.09
C ASP A 42 -8.32 8.07 -1.91
N LEU A 43 -8.55 7.55 -0.70
CA LEU A 43 -8.77 8.34 0.50
C LEU A 43 -7.49 8.60 1.30
N PHE A 44 -6.32 8.12 0.86
CA PHE A 44 -5.06 8.46 1.52
C PHE A 44 -4.73 9.94 1.35
N ASP A 45 -4.06 10.51 2.35
CA ASP A 45 -3.76 11.94 2.41
C ASP A 45 -2.74 12.37 1.33
N ASP A 46 -1.89 11.46 0.87
CA ASP A 46 -1.05 11.67 -0.32
C ASP A 46 -1.85 11.32 -1.59
N GLU A 47 -2.31 12.34 -2.29
CA GLU A 47 -3.06 12.19 -3.54
C GLU A 47 -2.27 11.44 -4.63
N SER A 48 -0.95 11.41 -4.53
CA SER A 48 -0.06 10.69 -5.45
C SER A 48 0.17 9.23 -5.06
N GLU A 49 -0.26 8.80 -3.88
CA GLU A 49 -0.09 7.42 -3.43
C GLU A 49 -0.90 6.46 -4.32
N GLY A 50 -0.23 5.43 -4.80
CA GLY A 50 -0.84 4.48 -5.75
C GLY A 50 -0.91 4.97 -7.19
N LEU A 51 -0.30 6.13 -7.51
CA LEU A 51 -0.17 6.61 -8.87
C LEU A 51 1.31 6.62 -9.31
N PRO A 52 1.59 6.26 -10.57
CA PRO A 52 2.94 6.40 -11.12
C PRO A 52 3.28 7.87 -11.34
N SER A 53 4.57 8.19 -11.36
CA SER A 53 5.00 9.51 -11.81
C SER A 53 4.70 9.70 -13.31
N GLU A 54 4.41 10.92 -13.70
CA GLU A 54 4.21 11.27 -15.13
C GLU A 54 5.41 10.84 -15.98
N GLN A 55 6.63 11.05 -15.47
CA GLN A 55 7.85 10.66 -16.16
C GLN A 55 7.92 9.14 -16.41
N TYR A 56 7.50 8.34 -15.43
CA TYR A 56 7.43 6.89 -15.59
C TYR A 56 6.43 6.49 -16.69
N VAL A 57 5.22 7.07 -16.66
CA VAL A 57 4.17 6.77 -17.64
C VAL A 57 4.62 7.11 -19.06
N ARG A 58 5.22 8.29 -19.23
CA ARG A 58 5.75 8.73 -20.54
C ARG A 58 6.81 7.77 -21.06
N ARG A 59 7.73 7.33 -20.20
CA ARG A 59 8.77 6.38 -20.56
C ARG A 59 8.19 5.04 -21.03
N VAL A 60 7.27 4.49 -20.27
CA VAL A 60 6.68 3.16 -20.53
C VAL A 60 5.83 3.17 -21.79
N LEU A 61 5.02 4.21 -21.97
CA LEU A 61 4.16 4.35 -23.13
C LEU A 61 4.90 4.96 -24.34
N ARG A 62 6.18 5.35 -24.18
CA ARG A 62 7.00 6.02 -25.23
C ARG A 62 6.33 7.27 -25.80
N LEU A 63 5.71 8.06 -24.94
CA LEU A 63 4.96 9.26 -25.32
C LEU A 63 5.90 10.43 -25.63
N ASP A 64 5.58 11.17 -26.69
CA ASP A 64 6.25 12.43 -27.00
C ASP A 64 5.62 13.57 -26.17
N LEU A 65 6.49 14.33 -25.49
CA LEU A 65 6.10 15.47 -24.65
C LEU A 65 5.37 16.57 -25.40
N TYR A 66 5.61 16.69 -26.71
CA TYR A 66 5.11 17.78 -27.54
C TYR A 66 3.92 17.39 -28.43
N ASP A 67 3.56 16.11 -28.45
CA ASP A 67 2.40 15.66 -29.22
C ASP A 67 1.10 15.74 -28.37
N ILE A 68 0.12 16.45 -28.90
CA ILE A 68 -1.20 16.62 -28.23
C ILE A 68 -1.90 15.27 -28.06
N LYS A 69 -1.77 14.34 -29.00
CA LYS A 69 -2.40 13.00 -28.89
C LYS A 69 -1.82 12.22 -27.73
N ASP A 70 -0.50 12.34 -27.52
CA ASP A 70 0.19 11.68 -26.42
C ASP A 70 -0.18 12.31 -25.07
N GLN A 71 -0.43 13.61 -25.02
CA GLN A 71 -0.99 14.29 -23.84
C GLN A 71 -2.39 13.75 -23.50
N VAL A 72 -3.25 13.57 -24.48
CA VAL A 72 -4.60 13.02 -24.27
C VAL A 72 -4.52 11.56 -23.79
N ALA A 73 -3.64 10.76 -24.39
CA ALA A 73 -3.40 9.38 -23.97
C ALA A 73 -2.89 9.31 -22.53
N LEU A 74 -1.95 10.17 -22.16
CA LEU A 74 -1.42 10.27 -20.79
C LEU A 74 -2.54 10.56 -19.78
N ASN A 75 -3.33 11.60 -20.04
CA ASN A 75 -4.43 11.99 -19.15
C ASN A 75 -5.48 10.86 -19.01
N HIS A 76 -5.76 10.15 -20.09
CA HIS A 76 -6.67 9.01 -20.08
C HIS A 76 -6.13 7.89 -19.16
N HIS A 77 -4.86 7.53 -19.27
CA HIS A 77 -4.25 6.52 -18.40
C HIS A 77 -4.22 6.92 -16.94
N PHE A 78 -3.89 8.18 -16.63
CA PHE A 78 -3.99 8.68 -15.26
C PHE A 78 -5.42 8.62 -14.71
N GLY A 79 -6.41 8.98 -15.52
CA GLY A 79 -7.82 8.88 -15.16
C GLY A 79 -8.24 7.43 -14.83
N GLN A 80 -7.80 6.47 -15.63
CA GLN A 80 -8.06 5.04 -15.36
C GLN A 80 -7.41 4.56 -14.07
N LEU A 81 -6.15 4.96 -13.80
CA LEU A 81 -5.46 4.59 -12.58
C LEU A 81 -6.09 5.23 -11.35
N ALA A 82 -6.52 6.49 -11.46
CA ALA A 82 -7.23 7.17 -10.37
C ALA A 82 -8.55 6.44 -10.03
N GLN A 83 -9.32 6.04 -11.03
CA GLN A 83 -10.53 5.23 -10.83
C GLN A 83 -10.23 3.85 -10.22
N ALA A 84 -9.14 3.21 -10.65
CA ALA A 84 -8.74 1.93 -10.09
C ALA A 84 -8.48 2.00 -8.58
N ARG A 85 -7.98 3.14 -8.06
CA ARG A 85 -7.76 3.34 -6.61
C ARG A 85 -9.05 3.21 -5.78
N GLU A 86 -10.20 3.53 -6.35
CA GLU A 86 -11.50 3.38 -5.68
C GLU A 86 -11.88 1.91 -5.46
N MET A 87 -11.26 1.00 -6.19
CA MET A 87 -11.53 -0.45 -6.09
C MET A 87 -10.60 -1.16 -5.11
N TYR A 88 -9.55 -0.50 -4.61
CA TYR A 88 -8.58 -1.10 -3.71
C TYR A 88 -8.76 -0.60 -2.28
N PHE A 89 -8.74 -1.55 -1.36
CA PHE A 89 -8.80 -1.31 0.08
C PHE A 89 -7.50 -1.80 0.71
N ILE A 90 -6.84 -0.96 1.49
CA ILE A 90 -5.48 -1.18 1.98
C ILE A 90 -5.45 -1.09 3.50
N THR A 91 -4.70 -1.99 4.10
CA THR A 91 -4.30 -1.91 5.51
C THR A 91 -2.77 -2.04 5.59
N CYS A 92 -2.12 -1.05 6.20
CA CYS A 92 -0.67 -1.01 6.33
C CYS A 92 -0.22 -1.53 7.68
N TRP A 93 0.85 -2.30 7.67
CA TRP A 93 1.52 -2.83 8.85
C TRP A 93 3.01 -2.57 8.76
N TYR A 94 3.63 -2.26 9.88
CA TYR A 94 5.07 -2.08 9.97
C TYR A 94 5.74 -3.40 10.28
N LEU A 95 6.78 -3.72 9.52
CA LEU A 95 7.59 -4.93 9.68
C LEU A 95 8.84 -4.59 10.48
N TYR A 96 8.74 -4.60 11.81
CA TYR A 96 9.84 -4.24 12.68
C TYR A 96 10.06 -5.24 13.81
N ARG A 97 11.34 -5.44 14.16
CA ARG A 97 11.68 -6.25 15.33
C ARG A 97 11.66 -5.46 16.64
N LYS A 98 11.72 -4.14 16.56
CA LYS A 98 11.79 -3.25 17.73
C LYS A 98 10.87 -2.06 17.54
N GLU A 99 10.44 -1.54 18.65
CA GLU A 99 9.68 -0.31 18.73
C GLU A 99 10.49 0.89 18.23
N ASP A 100 9.86 1.77 17.47
CA ASP A 100 10.46 2.99 16.94
C ASP A 100 9.64 4.21 17.39
N LEU A 101 10.27 5.13 18.14
CA LEU A 101 9.61 6.32 18.66
C LEU A 101 9.14 7.28 17.56
N ALA A 102 9.87 7.38 16.45
CA ALA A 102 9.48 8.25 15.36
C ALA A 102 8.17 7.79 14.71
N ILE A 103 7.97 6.48 14.60
CA ILE A 103 6.74 5.87 14.11
C ILE A 103 5.57 6.14 15.10
N TRP A 104 5.83 6.05 16.40
CA TRP A 104 4.83 6.40 17.41
C TRP A 104 4.39 7.85 17.30
N GLU A 105 5.32 8.79 17.23
CA GLU A 105 5.04 10.22 17.12
C GLU A 105 4.24 10.54 15.85
N GLN A 106 4.54 9.85 14.77
CA GLN A 106 3.89 10.09 13.48
C GLN A 106 2.48 9.49 13.38
N TYR A 107 2.25 8.27 13.89
CA TYR A 107 1.03 7.51 13.60
C TYR A 107 0.11 7.30 14.78
N ALA A 108 0.62 7.38 15.99
CA ALA A 108 -0.17 7.17 17.21
C ALA A 108 0.42 7.88 18.43
N PRO A 109 0.59 9.23 18.40
CA PRO A 109 1.20 9.96 19.50
C PRO A 109 0.49 9.74 20.84
N ASP A 110 -0.85 9.60 20.82
CA ASP A 110 -1.70 9.32 21.97
C ASP A 110 -2.49 8.00 21.78
N GLY A 111 -1.96 7.09 20.98
CA GLY A 111 -2.66 5.88 20.56
C GLY A 111 -2.08 4.60 21.14
N VAL A 112 -2.28 3.53 20.41
CA VAL A 112 -1.80 2.17 20.76
C VAL A 112 -1.19 1.50 19.52
N ALA A 113 -0.31 0.54 19.75
CA ALA A 113 0.15 -0.35 18.71
C ALA A 113 -0.33 -1.78 18.99
N VAL A 114 -0.97 -2.37 17.99
CA VAL A 114 -1.31 -3.79 17.99
C VAL A 114 -0.17 -4.55 17.35
N THR A 115 0.35 -5.56 18.02
CA THR A 115 1.39 -6.43 17.48
C THR A 115 0.83 -7.79 17.08
N SER A 116 1.36 -8.35 16.01
CA SER A 116 1.04 -9.68 15.53
C SER A 116 2.26 -10.30 14.85
N SER A 117 2.09 -11.48 14.26
CA SER A 117 3.05 -12.01 13.30
C SER A 117 2.47 -11.99 11.90
N TYR A 118 3.37 -11.99 10.91
CA TYR A 118 2.97 -12.07 9.50
C TYR A 118 2.07 -13.29 9.24
N GLY A 119 2.43 -14.45 9.78
CA GLY A 119 1.65 -15.68 9.64
C GLY A 119 0.23 -15.57 10.22
N LEU A 120 0.08 -15.05 11.44
CA LEU A 120 -1.22 -14.85 12.07
C LEU A 120 -2.09 -13.86 11.30
N LEU A 121 -1.51 -12.77 10.79
CA LEU A 121 -2.24 -11.85 9.91
C LEU A 121 -2.74 -12.57 8.66
N LYS A 122 -1.87 -13.32 7.99
CA LYS A 122 -2.22 -14.08 6.79
C LYS A 122 -3.33 -15.10 7.04
N GLU A 123 -3.28 -15.79 8.17
CA GLU A 123 -4.34 -16.73 8.61
C GLU A 123 -5.67 -16.01 8.88
N SER A 124 -5.64 -14.87 9.56
CA SER A 124 -6.85 -14.11 9.88
C SER A 124 -7.56 -13.57 8.63
N LEU A 125 -6.81 -13.30 7.56
CA LEU A 125 -7.34 -12.82 6.28
C LEU A 125 -7.79 -13.95 5.33
N ALA A 126 -7.41 -15.20 5.61
CA ALA A 126 -7.69 -16.33 4.70
C ALA A 126 -9.18 -16.64 4.51
N GLY A 127 -10.05 -16.15 5.41
CA GLY A 127 -11.50 -16.32 5.32
C GLY A 127 -12.24 -15.25 4.52
N ILE A 128 -11.55 -14.19 4.09
CA ILE A 128 -12.16 -13.10 3.32
C ILE A 128 -12.57 -13.61 1.94
N PRO A 129 -13.81 -13.33 1.47
CA PRO A 129 -14.30 -13.82 0.18
C PRO A 129 -13.65 -13.13 -1.01
N ASP A 130 -13.12 -11.92 -0.80
CA ASP A 130 -12.50 -11.10 -1.84
C ASP A 130 -11.04 -11.49 -2.08
N ASP A 131 -10.51 -11.13 -3.25
CA ASP A 131 -9.10 -11.32 -3.57
C ASP A 131 -8.23 -10.47 -2.66
N THR A 132 -7.52 -11.13 -1.75
CA THR A 132 -6.66 -10.49 -0.77
C THR A 132 -5.20 -10.75 -1.12
N HIS A 133 -4.44 -9.67 -1.23
CA HIS A 133 -3.01 -9.71 -1.50
C HIS A 133 -2.24 -9.13 -0.32
N ILE A 134 -1.08 -9.71 -0.02
CA ILE A 134 -0.16 -9.19 0.97
C ILE A 134 1.22 -9.01 0.31
N GLY A 135 1.85 -7.89 0.55
CA GLY A 135 3.13 -7.54 -0.07
C GLY A 135 3.92 -6.54 0.73
N LEU A 136 5.22 -6.47 0.48
CA LEU A 136 6.09 -5.46 1.05
C LEU A 136 5.97 -4.15 0.26
N ILE A 137 5.90 -3.03 0.97
CA ILE A 137 6.01 -1.72 0.34
C ILE A 137 7.42 -1.56 -0.22
N GLN A 138 7.51 -1.04 -1.43
CA GLN A 138 8.76 -0.72 -2.10
C GLN A 138 8.87 0.78 -2.30
N TYR A 139 10.06 1.32 -2.11
CA TYR A 139 10.31 2.75 -2.21
C TYR A 139 11.02 3.07 -3.53
N GLY A 140 10.63 4.21 -4.13
CA GLY A 140 11.14 4.63 -5.43
C GLY A 140 10.55 3.82 -6.59
N THR A 141 11.02 4.09 -7.80
CA THR A 141 10.46 3.53 -9.04
C THR A 141 11.38 2.52 -9.74
N ALA A 142 12.54 2.22 -9.15
CA ALA A 142 13.55 1.34 -9.78
C ALA A 142 13.08 -0.11 -9.98
N HIS A 143 12.12 -0.55 -9.17
CA HIS A 143 11.55 -1.90 -9.22
C HIS A 143 10.34 -2.02 -10.14
N LEU A 144 9.79 -0.90 -10.63
CA LEU A 144 8.61 -0.92 -11.48
C LEU A 144 8.94 -1.54 -12.84
N THR A 145 8.11 -2.48 -13.25
CA THR A 145 8.23 -3.14 -14.55
C THR A 145 7.74 -2.23 -15.68
N ASP A 146 8.04 -2.58 -16.93
CA ASP A 146 7.48 -1.88 -18.10
C ASP A 146 6.02 -2.27 -18.39
N ARG A 147 5.40 -3.01 -17.47
CA ARG A 147 3.99 -3.39 -17.55
C ARG A 147 3.18 -2.49 -16.62
N PHE A 148 2.14 -1.88 -17.17
CA PHE A 148 1.17 -1.13 -16.38
C PHE A 148 0.39 -2.08 -15.47
N ASN A 149 0.67 -2.01 -14.17
CA ASN A 149 -0.02 -2.79 -13.17
C ASN A 149 -0.40 -1.89 -11.99
N ALA A 150 -1.68 -1.65 -11.80
CA ALA A 150 -2.18 -0.79 -10.72
C ALA A 150 -1.69 -1.23 -9.34
N MET A 151 -1.55 -2.53 -9.10
CA MET A 151 -1.05 -3.06 -7.82
C MET A 151 0.42 -2.69 -7.57
N GLU A 152 1.26 -2.60 -8.60
CA GLU A 152 2.65 -2.13 -8.43
C GLU A 152 2.69 -0.71 -7.87
N PHE A 153 1.79 0.16 -8.33
CA PHE A 153 1.74 1.54 -7.87
C PHE A 153 1.19 1.65 -6.44
N ILE A 154 0.21 0.83 -6.08
CA ILE A 154 -0.37 0.80 -4.73
C ILE A 154 0.66 0.31 -3.70
N THR A 155 1.57 -0.59 -4.09
CA THR A 155 2.64 -1.09 -3.22
C THR A 155 3.93 -0.29 -3.32
N THR A 156 3.93 0.81 -4.09
CA THR A 156 5.10 1.68 -4.26
C THR A 156 4.89 3.01 -3.55
N LYS A 157 5.86 3.41 -2.73
CA LYS A 157 5.92 4.74 -2.10
C LYS A 157 7.06 5.57 -2.66
N GLN A 158 6.94 6.89 -2.56
CA GLN A 158 8.01 7.80 -2.92
C GLN A 158 9.21 7.61 -1.96
N GLU A 159 10.43 7.78 -2.47
CA GLU A 159 11.67 7.63 -1.68
C GLU A 159 11.72 8.51 -0.42
N LYS A 160 11.06 9.68 -0.44
CA LYS A 160 10.97 10.57 0.73
C LYS A 160 10.35 9.90 1.97
N TYR A 161 9.57 8.83 1.77
CA TYR A 161 8.96 8.04 2.84
C TYR A 161 9.78 6.81 3.25
N ALA A 162 10.95 6.59 2.64
CA ALA A 162 11.80 5.42 2.97
C ALA A 162 12.34 5.45 4.42
N ALA A 163 12.39 6.62 5.04
CA ALA A 163 12.77 6.75 6.45
C ALA A 163 11.71 6.19 7.43
N GLU A 164 10.52 5.87 6.92
CA GLU A 164 9.42 5.24 7.66
C GLU A 164 9.52 3.70 7.69
N SER A 165 10.56 3.13 7.04
CA SER A 165 10.73 1.68 6.85
C SER A 165 11.79 1.06 7.75
#